data_dda87616c08755f5b5fa0f5bd50401d0
#
_entry.id   dda87616c08755f5b5fa0f5bd50401d0
#
_cell.length_a   1.000
_cell.length_b   1.000
_cell.length_c   1.000
_cell.angle_alpha   90.00
_cell.angle_beta   90.00
_cell.angle_gamma   90.00
#
_symmetry.space_group_name_H-M   'P 1'
#
loop_
_entity.id
_entity.type
_entity.pdbx_description
1 polymer ?
#
loop_
_entity_poly.entity_id
_entity_poly.type
_entity_poly.pdbx_seq_one_letter_code
_entity_poly.pdbx_strand_id
1 'polypeptide(L)'
;GQELINSAKIKNMASDFKNTQVYIYGYQDKFKALPGDDHAAVSHVGATGVVATGGTQNGVIEGQWNSTSTVDESFVFWNQVRLAGLAPGPTLTTDANYVPRNADGGKIGVQSVSGFTEITGMTGAFVICSDGILGKFAKQLDVTLDDGETSTGSLRAVVSGVAGAGVLTSAVVDSTTYTACLSF
;
A
#
# COMPACT_ATOMS: atom_id res chain seq x y z
N GLY A 1 8.62 -5.89 27.52
CA GLY A 1 9.09 -6.96 26.74
C GLY A 1 8.37 -7.17 25.43
N GLN A 2 7.93 -8.37 25.21
CA GLN A 2 7.33 -8.76 23.92
C GLN A 2 6.04 -7.99 23.58
N GLU A 3 5.22 -7.67 24.56
CA GLU A 3 3.99 -6.90 24.35
C GLU A 3 4.25 -5.48 23.86
N LEU A 4 5.31 -4.82 24.38
CA LEU A 4 5.72 -3.50 23.93
C LEU A 4 6.23 -3.54 22.49
N ILE A 5 7.00 -4.56 22.13
CA ILE A 5 7.47 -4.77 20.75
C ILE A 5 6.29 -5.00 19.81
N ASN A 6 5.33 -5.83 20.18
CA ASN A 6 4.14 -6.09 19.38
C ASN A 6 3.28 -4.83 19.20
N SER A 7 3.09 -4.05 20.26
CA SER A 7 2.37 -2.78 20.20
C SER A 7 3.06 -1.78 19.29
N ALA A 8 4.38 -1.70 19.33
CA ALA A 8 5.16 -0.84 18.44
C ALA A 8 5.03 -1.27 16.98
N LYS A 9 5.06 -2.57 16.68
CA LYS A 9 4.84 -3.10 15.33
C LYS A 9 3.45 -2.74 14.79
N ILE A 10 2.41 -2.92 15.59
CA ILE A 10 1.04 -2.59 15.18
C ILE A 10 0.91 -1.10 14.89
N LYS A 11 1.45 -0.24 15.75
CA LYS A 11 1.45 1.22 15.54
C LYS A 11 2.19 1.60 14.26
N ASN A 12 3.34 0.99 13.99
CA ASN A 12 4.12 1.24 12.78
C ASN A 12 3.35 0.79 11.53
N MET A 13 2.75 -0.39 11.55
CA MET A 13 1.93 -0.90 10.45
C MET A 13 0.70 -0.02 10.21
N ALA A 14 0.02 0.43 11.27
CA ALA A 14 -1.10 1.36 11.14
C ALA A 14 -0.66 2.70 10.55
N SER A 15 0.52 3.20 10.95
CA SER A 15 1.10 4.43 10.41
C SER A 15 1.43 4.30 8.93
N ASP A 16 1.89 3.13 8.47
CA ASP A 16 2.17 2.87 7.05
C ASP A 16 0.93 3.15 6.18
N PHE A 17 -0.24 2.67 6.60
CA PHE A 17 -1.50 2.94 5.91
C PHE A 17 -1.86 4.42 5.90
N LYS A 18 -1.79 5.08 7.05
CA LYS A 18 -2.12 6.51 7.18
C LYS A 18 -1.16 7.39 6.38
N ASN A 19 0.14 7.10 6.45
CA ASN A 19 1.15 7.85 5.73
C ASN A 19 1.00 7.72 4.21
N THR A 20 0.67 6.53 3.71
CA THR A 20 0.47 6.33 2.26
C THR A 20 -0.71 7.14 1.74
N GLN A 21 -1.79 7.27 2.52
CA GLN A 21 -2.89 8.19 2.18
C GLN A 21 -2.40 9.64 2.09
N VAL A 22 -1.59 10.07 3.04
CA VAL A 22 -1.01 11.43 3.05
C VAL A 22 -0.12 11.65 1.83
N TYR A 23 0.64 10.64 1.37
CA TYR A 23 1.46 10.76 0.16
C TYR A 23 0.61 11.03 -1.08
N ILE A 24 -0.52 10.35 -1.22
CA ILE A 24 -1.44 10.55 -2.35
C ILE A 24 -2.00 11.97 -2.32
N TYR A 25 -2.60 12.36 -1.21
CA TYR A 25 -3.23 13.68 -1.09
C TYR A 25 -2.24 14.82 -1.16
N GLY A 26 -1.06 14.67 -0.55
CA GLY A 26 0.00 15.67 -0.60
C GLY A 26 0.54 15.87 -2.00
N TYR A 27 0.71 14.81 -2.77
CA TYR A 27 1.15 14.87 -4.16
C TYR A 27 0.09 15.57 -5.05
N GLN A 28 -1.17 15.17 -4.90
CA GLN A 28 -2.29 15.79 -5.63
C GLN A 28 -2.43 17.28 -5.30
N ASP A 29 -2.27 17.65 -4.05
CA ASP A 29 -2.32 19.06 -3.63
C ASP A 29 -1.20 19.87 -4.28
N LYS A 30 0.02 19.31 -4.31
CA LYS A 30 1.21 20.00 -4.81
C LYS A 30 1.26 20.10 -6.33
N PHE A 31 0.90 19.03 -7.04
CA PHE A 31 1.11 18.93 -8.49
C PHE A 31 -0.17 18.83 -9.32
N LYS A 32 -1.33 18.71 -8.67
CA LYS A 32 -2.63 18.47 -9.34
C LYS A 32 -2.62 17.21 -10.23
N ALA A 33 -1.79 16.24 -9.85
CA ALA A 33 -1.61 14.97 -10.53
C ALA A 33 -1.60 13.85 -9.49
N LEU A 34 -1.92 12.63 -9.90
CA LEU A 34 -1.91 11.45 -9.04
C LEU A 34 -0.54 10.80 -9.09
N PRO A 35 0.10 10.51 -7.94
CA PRO A 35 1.43 9.87 -7.96
C PRO A 35 1.34 8.48 -8.61
N GLY A 36 2.33 8.17 -9.45
CA GLY A 36 2.32 6.98 -10.31
C GLY A 36 1.70 7.23 -11.67
N ASP A 37 0.54 7.87 -11.73
CA ASP A 37 -0.18 8.28 -12.94
C ASP A 37 0.31 9.64 -13.52
N ASP A 38 1.33 10.22 -12.91
CA ASP A 38 1.86 11.54 -13.34
C ASP A 38 2.86 11.42 -14.48
N HIS A 39 2.40 11.67 -15.70
CA HIS A 39 3.24 11.67 -16.90
C HIS A 39 4.10 12.93 -17.04
N ALA A 40 3.88 13.95 -16.22
CA ALA A 40 4.71 15.15 -16.13
C ALA A 40 5.73 15.08 -14.96
N ALA A 41 5.98 13.91 -14.40
CA ALA A 41 6.80 13.71 -13.21
C ALA A 41 8.17 14.38 -13.31
N VAL A 42 8.84 14.30 -14.46
CA VAL A 42 10.15 14.96 -14.68
C VAL A 42 10.07 16.49 -14.43
N SER A 43 8.97 17.10 -14.82
CA SER A 43 8.74 18.54 -14.60
C SER A 43 8.35 18.84 -13.14
N HIS A 44 7.65 17.93 -12.49
CA HIS A 44 7.13 18.13 -11.15
C HIS A 44 8.16 17.82 -10.06
N VAL A 45 8.87 16.68 -10.19
CA VAL A 45 9.75 16.18 -9.13
C VAL A 45 11.24 16.17 -9.52
N GLY A 46 11.58 16.60 -10.74
CA GLY A 46 12.96 16.74 -11.23
C GLY A 46 13.40 15.65 -12.20
N ALA A 47 14.60 15.81 -12.73
CA ALA A 47 15.13 15.02 -13.85
C ALA A 47 15.21 13.50 -13.60
N THR A 48 15.18 13.06 -12.35
CA THR A 48 15.16 11.64 -11.97
C THR A 48 13.76 11.09 -11.72
N GLY A 49 12.73 11.90 -11.96
CA GLY A 49 11.34 11.45 -11.94
C GLY A 49 11.10 10.38 -13.00
N VAL A 50 10.51 9.28 -12.60
CA VAL A 50 10.18 8.16 -13.50
C VAL A 50 8.71 8.25 -13.87
N VAL A 51 8.44 8.05 -15.16
CA VAL A 51 7.09 7.88 -15.71
C VAL A 51 6.89 6.40 -16.03
N ALA A 52 5.78 5.84 -15.63
CA ALA A 52 5.43 4.46 -15.96
C ALA A 52 5.33 4.29 -17.50
N THR A 53 5.85 3.19 -18.02
CA THR A 53 5.82 2.91 -19.46
C THR A 53 4.55 2.19 -19.91
N GLY A 54 3.82 1.60 -18.98
CA GLY A 54 2.43 1.15 -19.15
C GLY A 54 1.47 2.18 -18.58
N GLY A 55 0.22 2.04 -18.73
CA GLY A 55 -0.74 3.00 -18.19
C GLY A 55 -0.86 4.29 -19.01
N THR A 56 -1.83 5.09 -18.63
CA THR A 56 -2.12 6.39 -19.26
C THR A 56 -2.58 7.35 -18.17
N GLN A 57 -2.22 8.60 -18.25
CA GLN A 57 -2.65 9.61 -17.27
C GLN A 57 -4.18 9.77 -17.28
N ASN A 58 -4.85 8.96 -16.49
CA ASN A 58 -6.32 8.81 -16.51
C ASN A 58 -6.97 8.92 -15.11
N GLY A 59 -6.19 9.23 -14.08
CA GLY A 59 -6.67 9.30 -12.69
C GLY A 59 -6.74 7.95 -11.99
N VAL A 60 -6.10 6.92 -12.54
CA VAL A 60 -6.02 5.57 -11.98
C VAL A 60 -4.56 5.23 -11.74
N ILE A 61 -4.21 4.69 -10.59
CA ILE A 61 -2.89 4.09 -10.35
C ILE A 61 -2.98 2.64 -10.86
N GLU A 62 -2.48 2.42 -12.06
CA GLU A 62 -2.55 1.13 -12.75
C GLU A 62 -1.40 0.20 -12.33
N GLY A 63 -1.61 -1.11 -12.55
CA GLY A 63 -0.70 -2.15 -12.09
C GLY A 63 -1.06 -2.70 -10.71
N GLN A 64 -0.52 -3.87 -10.38
CA GLN A 64 -0.80 -4.51 -9.09
C GLN A 64 0.01 -3.82 -7.98
N TRP A 65 -0.55 -3.72 -6.78
CA TRP A 65 0.08 -3.09 -5.61
C TRP A 65 1.47 -3.66 -5.29
N ASN A 66 1.71 -4.93 -5.58
CA ASN A 66 2.97 -5.63 -5.31
C ASN A 66 3.91 -5.69 -6.53
N SER A 67 3.65 -4.91 -7.57
CA SER A 67 4.50 -4.85 -8.77
C SER A 67 5.94 -4.47 -8.44
N THR A 68 6.86 -4.98 -9.24
CA THR A 68 8.29 -4.66 -9.21
C THR A 68 8.80 -4.12 -10.56
N SER A 69 7.91 -3.66 -11.41
CA SER A 69 8.19 -3.21 -12.77
C SER A 69 7.88 -1.73 -12.98
N THR A 70 8.79 -1.01 -13.64
CA THR A 70 8.58 0.38 -14.07
C THR A 70 7.53 0.54 -15.18
N VAL A 71 6.97 -0.56 -15.66
CA VAL A 71 5.79 -0.54 -16.53
C VAL A 71 4.57 -0.08 -15.76
N ASP A 72 4.49 -0.42 -14.47
CA ASP A 72 3.32 -0.20 -13.63
C ASP A 72 3.41 1.10 -12.81
N GLU A 73 2.35 1.85 -12.81
CA GLU A 73 2.21 3.10 -12.04
C GLU A 73 2.27 2.86 -10.54
N SER A 74 1.73 1.74 -10.07
CA SER A 74 1.79 1.31 -8.67
C SER A 74 3.23 1.15 -8.16
N PHE A 75 4.17 0.77 -9.02
CA PHE A 75 5.58 0.68 -8.68
C PHE A 75 6.28 2.04 -8.76
N VAL A 76 6.04 2.79 -9.83
CA VAL A 76 6.61 4.14 -10.06
C VAL A 76 6.12 5.15 -9.01
N PHE A 77 4.96 4.93 -8.42
CA PHE A 77 4.40 5.70 -7.31
C PHE A 77 5.46 6.10 -6.27
N TRP A 78 6.28 5.15 -5.83
CA TRP A 78 7.28 5.37 -4.77
C TRP A 78 8.40 6.31 -5.19
N ASN A 79 8.86 6.25 -6.44
CA ASN A 79 9.82 7.21 -6.96
C ASN A 79 9.26 8.64 -6.88
N GLN A 80 8.05 8.85 -7.35
CA GLN A 80 7.43 10.16 -7.45
C GLN A 80 7.17 10.79 -6.07
N VAL A 81 6.58 10.04 -5.12
CA VAL A 81 6.30 10.57 -3.77
C VAL A 81 7.57 10.82 -2.95
N ARG A 82 8.63 10.06 -3.18
CA ARG A 82 9.92 10.26 -2.52
C ARG A 82 10.65 11.47 -3.07
N LEU A 83 10.69 11.64 -4.38
CA LEU A 83 11.27 12.83 -5.02
C LEU A 83 10.49 14.10 -4.67
N ALA A 84 9.19 13.99 -4.46
CA ALA A 84 8.37 15.11 -3.98
C ALA A 84 8.63 15.48 -2.51
N GLY A 85 9.44 14.70 -1.79
CA GLY A 85 9.74 14.94 -0.38
C GLY A 85 8.63 14.52 0.58
N LEU A 86 7.67 13.69 0.13
CA LEU A 86 6.52 13.25 0.92
C LEU A 86 6.79 11.93 1.65
N ALA A 87 7.52 11.01 1.01
CA ALA A 87 7.80 9.69 1.53
C ALA A 87 9.30 9.47 1.74
N PRO A 88 9.71 8.71 2.77
CA PRO A 88 11.09 8.29 2.95
C PRO A 88 11.44 7.13 2.02
N GLY A 89 12.74 6.93 1.80
CA GLY A 89 13.28 5.77 1.10
C GLY A 89 14.00 6.13 -0.18
N PRO A 90 14.64 5.12 -0.83
CA PRO A 90 15.41 5.34 -2.04
C PRO A 90 14.54 5.71 -3.24
N THR A 91 15.07 6.59 -4.09
CA THR A 91 14.38 7.05 -5.31
C THR A 91 14.74 6.24 -6.54
N LEU A 92 15.84 5.51 -6.49
CA LEU A 92 16.31 4.67 -7.61
C LEU A 92 15.52 3.37 -7.66
N THR A 93 14.80 3.13 -8.75
CA THR A 93 13.91 1.97 -8.92
C THR A 93 14.61 0.62 -8.89
N THR A 94 15.93 0.60 -9.11
CA THR A 94 16.77 -0.61 -9.04
C THR A 94 17.37 -0.86 -7.64
N ASP A 95 17.14 0.04 -6.68
CA ASP A 95 17.62 -0.15 -5.31
C ASP A 95 16.92 -1.34 -4.66
N ALA A 96 17.67 -2.18 -3.96
CA ALA A 96 17.15 -3.36 -3.27
C ALA A 96 16.09 -3.03 -2.21
N ASN A 97 16.12 -1.81 -1.67
CA ASN A 97 15.19 -1.31 -0.66
C ASN A 97 14.10 -0.39 -1.25
N TYR A 98 13.97 -0.36 -2.57
CA TYR A 98 13.00 0.53 -3.24
C TYR A 98 11.55 0.21 -2.84
N VAL A 99 11.16 -1.05 -2.86
CA VAL A 99 9.83 -1.45 -2.40
C VAL A 99 9.77 -1.31 -0.88
N PRO A 100 8.87 -0.49 -0.34
CA PRO A 100 8.77 -0.32 1.11
C PRO A 100 8.32 -1.60 1.80
N ARG A 101 8.75 -1.76 3.05
CA ARG A 101 8.43 -2.94 3.85
C ARG A 101 7.87 -2.55 5.20
N ASN A 102 6.93 -3.36 5.69
CA ASN A 102 6.36 -3.21 7.01
C ASN A 102 7.29 -3.76 8.11
N ALA A 103 6.86 -3.64 9.36
CA ALA A 103 7.63 -4.06 10.53
C ALA A 103 7.90 -5.58 10.57
N ASP A 104 7.13 -6.39 9.86
CA ASP A 104 7.34 -7.84 9.72
C ASP A 104 8.14 -8.20 8.44
N GLY A 105 8.58 -7.22 7.68
CA GLY A 105 9.40 -7.39 6.48
C GLY A 105 8.60 -7.65 5.19
N GLY A 106 7.28 -7.65 5.24
CA GLY A 106 6.42 -7.81 4.07
C GLY A 106 6.33 -6.53 3.24
N LYS A 107 5.97 -6.67 1.98
CA LYS A 107 5.84 -5.55 1.04
C LYS A 107 4.65 -4.66 1.38
N ILE A 108 4.82 -3.35 1.16
CA ILE A 108 3.74 -2.37 1.15
C ILE A 108 3.58 -1.86 -0.28
N GLY A 109 2.35 -1.71 -0.72
CA GLY A 109 2.08 -1.13 -2.03
C GLY A 109 0.70 -0.48 -2.11
N VAL A 110 0.46 0.20 -3.21
CA VAL A 110 -0.77 0.94 -3.45
C VAL A 110 -1.16 0.84 -4.91
N GLN A 111 -2.45 0.78 -5.17
CA GLN A 111 -3.04 0.87 -6.50
C GLN A 111 -4.43 1.49 -6.39
N SER A 112 -5.03 1.82 -7.51
CA SER A 112 -6.46 2.12 -7.53
C SER A 112 -7.30 0.86 -7.30
N VAL A 113 -8.49 1.02 -6.71
CA VAL A 113 -9.44 -0.09 -6.52
C VAL A 113 -9.86 -0.67 -7.87
N SER A 114 -9.92 0.17 -8.91
CA SER A 114 -10.07 -0.28 -10.29
C SER A 114 -8.93 -1.23 -10.67
N GLY A 115 -9.26 -2.45 -11.06
CA GLY A 115 -8.28 -3.49 -11.37
C GLY A 115 -7.70 -4.25 -10.17
N PHE A 116 -8.15 -3.94 -8.95
CA PHE A 116 -7.75 -4.68 -7.75
C PHE A 116 -8.52 -6.00 -7.64
N THR A 117 -7.78 -7.10 -7.51
CA THR A 117 -8.35 -8.46 -7.53
C THR A 117 -8.01 -9.31 -6.32
N GLU A 118 -7.13 -8.84 -5.43
CA GLU A 118 -6.63 -9.67 -4.33
C GLU A 118 -7.69 -9.93 -3.26
N ILE A 119 -8.47 -8.90 -2.90
CA ILE A 119 -9.57 -9.03 -1.94
C ILE A 119 -10.85 -8.53 -2.60
N THR A 120 -11.87 -9.38 -2.64
CA THR A 120 -13.17 -9.03 -3.24
C THR A 120 -13.97 -8.07 -2.34
N GLY A 121 -14.76 -7.21 -2.96
CA GLY A 121 -15.68 -6.31 -2.24
C GLY A 121 -15.02 -5.04 -1.67
N MET A 122 -13.77 -4.76 -2.01
CA MET A 122 -13.13 -3.48 -1.67
C MET A 122 -13.75 -2.35 -2.50
N THR A 123 -14.01 -1.22 -1.86
CA THR A 123 -14.65 -0.05 -2.47
C THR A 123 -13.83 1.20 -2.21
N GLY A 124 -14.10 2.29 -2.95
CA GLY A 124 -13.35 3.54 -2.87
C GLY A 124 -12.49 3.76 -4.09
N ALA A 125 -11.58 4.73 -4.03
CA ALA A 125 -10.68 5.09 -5.12
C ALA A 125 -9.37 4.30 -5.10
N PHE A 126 -8.79 4.12 -3.91
CA PHE A 126 -7.45 3.56 -3.72
C PHE A 126 -7.47 2.42 -2.71
N VAL A 127 -6.52 1.52 -2.85
CA VAL A 127 -6.27 0.44 -1.89
C VAL A 127 -4.78 0.37 -1.58
N ILE A 128 -4.45 0.30 -0.29
CA ILE A 128 -3.10 0.11 0.23
C ILE A 128 -3.05 -1.28 0.81
N CYS A 129 -2.07 -2.09 0.39
CA CYS A 129 -1.86 -3.43 0.90
C CYS A 129 -0.53 -3.56 1.61
N SER A 130 -0.51 -4.34 2.67
CA SER A 130 0.67 -4.69 3.47
C SER A 130 0.68 -6.20 3.68
N ASP A 131 1.71 -6.87 3.19
CA ASP A 131 1.78 -8.33 3.17
C ASP A 131 2.63 -8.89 4.31
N GLY A 132 2.60 -10.22 4.46
CA GLY A 132 3.43 -10.93 5.41
C GLY A 132 3.14 -10.61 6.88
N ILE A 133 1.93 -10.15 7.18
CA ILE A 133 1.52 -9.77 8.54
C ILE A 133 0.99 -11.00 9.27
N LEU A 134 1.53 -11.27 10.47
CA LEU A 134 0.99 -12.36 11.30
C LEU A 134 -0.48 -12.11 11.67
N GLY A 135 -1.26 -13.17 11.69
CA GLY A 135 -2.70 -13.08 11.93
C GLY A 135 -3.07 -12.33 13.20
N LYS A 136 -2.30 -12.52 14.29
CA LYS A 136 -2.49 -11.76 15.53
C LYS A 136 -2.38 -10.24 15.32
N PHE A 137 -1.49 -9.80 14.44
CA PHE A 137 -1.34 -8.37 14.11
C PHE A 137 -2.40 -7.91 13.12
N ALA A 138 -2.81 -8.73 12.17
CA ALA A 138 -3.89 -8.41 11.24
C ALA A 138 -5.20 -8.13 11.98
N LYS A 139 -5.54 -8.95 12.97
CA LYS A 139 -6.71 -8.72 13.83
C LYS A 139 -6.61 -7.38 14.59
N GLN A 140 -5.45 -7.10 15.15
CA GLN A 140 -5.24 -5.87 15.93
C GLN A 140 -5.20 -4.62 15.07
N LEU A 141 -4.69 -4.73 13.85
CA LEU A 141 -4.73 -3.64 12.86
C LEU A 141 -6.17 -3.28 12.50
N ASP A 142 -7.02 -4.28 12.31
CA ASP A 142 -8.42 -4.04 12.01
C ASP A 142 -9.13 -3.30 13.14
N VAL A 143 -8.94 -3.74 14.38
CA VAL A 143 -9.45 -3.02 15.57
C VAL A 143 -8.94 -1.56 15.62
N THR A 144 -7.69 -1.33 15.22
CA THR A 144 -7.08 -0.01 15.27
C THR A 144 -7.56 0.93 14.15
N LEU A 145 -7.77 0.39 12.96
CA LEU A 145 -8.02 1.18 11.74
C LEU A 145 -9.46 1.11 11.24
N ASP A 146 -10.24 0.12 11.63
CA ASP A 146 -11.57 -0.12 11.07
C ASP A 146 -12.54 -0.70 12.13
N ASP A 147 -13.31 -1.73 11.76
CA ASP A 147 -14.44 -2.25 12.53
C ASP A 147 -14.13 -3.47 13.43
N GLY A 148 -12.91 -4.01 13.36
CA GLY A 148 -12.48 -5.19 14.12
C GLY A 148 -12.85 -6.52 13.46
N GLU A 149 -13.39 -6.52 12.24
CA GLU A 149 -13.74 -7.72 11.48
C GLU A 149 -12.99 -7.78 10.15
N THR A 150 -11.97 -8.62 10.06
CA THR A 150 -11.05 -8.70 8.93
C THR A 150 -11.68 -9.15 7.60
N SER A 151 -12.95 -9.53 7.59
CA SER A 151 -13.70 -9.90 6.38
C SER A 151 -14.55 -8.76 5.82
N THR A 152 -14.76 -7.67 6.56
CA THR A 152 -15.66 -6.57 6.22
C THR A 152 -14.99 -5.22 6.36
N GLY A 153 -15.73 -4.16 6.08
CA GLY A 153 -15.24 -2.79 6.25
C GLY A 153 -14.21 -2.36 5.23
N SER A 154 -13.48 -1.33 5.58
CA SER A 154 -12.44 -0.72 4.74
C SER A 154 -11.11 -1.45 4.80
N LEU A 155 -10.77 -2.06 5.96
CA LEU A 155 -9.63 -2.94 6.10
C LEU A 155 -10.09 -4.39 6.03
N ARG A 156 -9.51 -5.16 5.10
CA ARG A 156 -9.79 -6.61 4.98
C ARG A 156 -8.48 -7.37 4.84
N ALA A 157 -8.49 -8.64 5.24
CA ALA A 157 -7.32 -9.50 5.18
C ALA A 157 -7.62 -10.82 4.49
N VAL A 158 -6.66 -11.30 3.70
CA VAL A 158 -6.63 -12.65 3.12
C VAL A 158 -5.31 -13.32 3.49
N VAL A 159 -5.25 -14.63 3.43
CA VAL A 159 -3.98 -15.36 3.60
C VAL A 159 -3.01 -14.90 2.51
N SER A 160 -1.75 -14.64 2.87
CA SER A 160 -0.72 -14.20 1.94
C SER A 160 -0.66 -15.10 0.70
N GLY A 161 -0.76 -14.46 -0.50
CA GLY A 161 -0.74 -15.18 -1.78
C GLY A 161 -2.05 -15.84 -2.17
N VAL A 162 -3.13 -15.64 -1.41
CA VAL A 162 -4.45 -16.22 -1.71
C VAL A 162 -5.45 -15.09 -1.94
N ALA A 163 -5.88 -14.92 -3.19
CA ALA A 163 -6.92 -13.95 -3.53
C ALA A 163 -8.32 -14.48 -3.21
N GLY A 164 -9.23 -13.59 -2.79
CA GLY A 164 -10.61 -13.96 -2.54
C GLY A 164 -11.33 -13.04 -1.56
N ALA A 165 -12.35 -13.56 -0.91
CA ALA A 165 -13.06 -12.84 0.15
C ALA A 165 -12.19 -12.67 1.39
N GLY A 166 -12.38 -11.56 2.11
CA GLY A 166 -11.73 -11.36 3.41
C GLY A 166 -12.03 -12.50 4.38
N VAL A 167 -11.02 -12.89 5.15
CA VAL A 167 -11.13 -13.98 6.13
C VAL A 167 -11.82 -13.44 7.39
N LEU A 168 -12.82 -14.17 7.89
CA LEU A 168 -13.47 -13.85 9.16
C LEU A 168 -12.43 -13.78 10.29
N THR A 169 -12.52 -12.78 11.16
CA THR A 169 -11.60 -12.61 12.29
C THR A 169 -11.51 -13.86 13.15
N SER A 170 -12.64 -14.58 13.33
CA SER A 170 -12.69 -15.83 14.07
C SER A 170 -11.93 -16.99 13.40
N ALA A 171 -11.68 -16.89 12.09
CA ALA A 171 -10.93 -17.89 11.31
C ALA A 171 -9.46 -17.49 11.09
N VAL A 172 -9.05 -16.29 11.49
CA VAL A 172 -7.66 -15.85 11.39
C VAL A 172 -6.77 -16.63 12.36
N VAL A 173 -5.73 -17.26 11.85
CA VAL A 173 -4.74 -18.02 12.62
C VAL A 173 -3.57 -17.11 12.99
N ASP A 174 -3.26 -16.97 14.27
CA ASP A 174 -2.27 -16.02 14.79
C ASP A 174 -0.87 -16.18 14.18
N SER A 175 -0.47 -17.39 13.85
CA SER A 175 0.86 -17.74 13.33
C SER A 175 0.94 -17.79 11.79
N THR A 176 -0.19 -17.65 11.11
CA THR A 176 -0.26 -17.58 9.65
C THR A 176 -0.05 -16.14 9.18
N THR A 177 0.58 -15.94 8.03
CA THR A 177 0.76 -14.61 7.44
C THR A 177 -0.40 -14.23 6.52
N TYR A 178 -0.76 -12.96 6.56
CA TYR A 178 -1.88 -12.37 5.82
C TYR A 178 -1.43 -11.15 5.04
N THR A 179 -2.14 -10.88 3.96
CA THR A 179 -2.15 -9.58 3.28
C THR A 179 -3.33 -8.79 3.81
N ALA A 180 -3.06 -7.65 4.43
CA ALA A 180 -4.09 -6.71 4.88
C ALA A 180 -4.14 -5.53 3.92
N CYS A 181 -5.34 -5.19 3.44
CA CYS A 181 -5.57 -4.10 2.50
C CYS A 181 -6.61 -3.13 3.04
N LEU A 182 -6.31 -1.84 2.97
CA LEU A 182 -7.19 -0.75 3.35
C LEU A 182 -7.62 0.03 2.10
N SER A 183 -8.91 0.16 1.88
CA SER A 183 -9.47 0.99 0.80
C SER A 183 -10.02 2.32 1.32
N PHE A 184 -9.94 3.37 0.47
CA PHE A 184 -10.41 4.71 0.82
C PHE A 184 -10.73 5.54 -0.41
#